data_4adc26c83c97111829c6aab0e0b665f6
#
_entry.id   4adc26c83c97111829c6aab0e0b665f6
#
_cell.length_a   1.000
_cell.length_b   1.000
_cell.length_c   1.000
_cell.angle_alpha   90.00
_cell.angle_beta   90.00
_cell.angle_gamma   90.00
#
_symmetry.space_group_name_H-M   'P 1'
#
loop_
_entity.id
_entity.type
_entity.pdbx_description
1 polymer ?
#
loop_
_entity_poly.entity_id
_entity_poly.type
_entity_poly.pdbx_seq_one_letter_code
_entity_poly.pdbx_strand_id
1 'polypeptide(L)'
;MEIVIKLIPTFLLIALGYLLKKYKVFDAELGRTLLKFVFLVAAPALSLRSISQINLDFSLIAIILLPIALTVLSFLLVKPLEKGLHLKPKQFAVFLMATMIVNSGFKLPFVLSLVGDEGAARVALFNVTNNLMVFGWVYSIAITYGERGSLNKLGVLKKVVFSPTFAALIIALALNFSHVRIPSFLTPTVNLLADLTSPLILISLGLIMELKLMFPLQTFQSLTFRMVGGLIVGILFVKLFGLTGINKITALLLSASPVGFNTVTFSSLEK
;
A
#
# COMPACT_ATOMS: atom_id res chain seq x y z
N MET A 1 -11.48 21.84 9.87
CA MET A 1 -10.52 22.76 9.19
C MET A 1 -9.08 22.23 9.32
N GLU A 2 -8.62 21.78 10.47
CA GLU A 2 -7.24 21.27 10.69
C GLU A 2 -6.81 20.10 9.79
N ILE A 3 -7.69 19.11 9.56
CA ILE A 3 -7.38 17.98 8.67
C ILE A 3 -7.09 18.44 7.24
N VAL A 4 -7.87 19.37 6.73
CA VAL A 4 -7.69 19.91 5.36
C VAL A 4 -6.33 20.62 5.26
N ILE A 5 -5.99 21.45 6.25
CA ILE A 5 -4.71 22.17 6.29
C ILE A 5 -3.53 21.19 6.29
N LYS A 6 -3.59 20.11 7.06
CA LYS A 6 -2.54 19.08 7.10
C LYS A 6 -2.37 18.35 5.76
N LEU A 7 -3.42 18.28 4.93
CA LEU A 7 -3.36 17.60 3.64
C LEU A 7 -2.98 18.50 2.47
N ILE A 8 -3.02 19.84 2.62
CA ILE A 8 -2.64 20.78 1.56
C ILE A 8 -1.23 20.49 1.00
N PRO A 9 -0.17 20.34 1.83
CA PRO A 9 1.16 20.04 1.33
C PRO A 9 1.22 18.75 0.49
N THR A 10 0.43 17.73 0.87
CA THR A 10 0.34 16.47 0.13
C THR A 10 -0.16 16.69 -1.30
N PHE A 11 -1.24 17.46 -1.47
CA PHE A 11 -1.77 17.76 -2.79
C PHE A 11 -0.86 18.69 -3.59
N LEU A 12 -0.20 19.65 -2.95
CA LEU A 12 0.76 20.55 -3.61
C LEU A 12 1.97 19.77 -4.17
N LEU A 13 2.49 18.76 -3.46
CA LEU A 13 3.59 17.94 -3.96
C LEU A 13 3.15 17.04 -5.13
N ILE A 14 1.94 16.51 -5.13
CA ILE A 14 1.39 15.79 -6.29
C ILE A 14 1.24 16.74 -7.48
N ALA A 15 0.68 17.93 -7.26
CA ALA A 15 0.53 18.94 -8.30
C ALA A 15 1.89 19.38 -8.86
N LEU A 16 2.90 19.56 -8.01
CA LEU A 16 4.26 19.86 -8.43
C LEU A 16 4.80 18.77 -9.36
N GLY A 17 4.70 17.49 -8.97
CA GLY A 17 5.13 16.36 -9.81
C GLY A 17 4.41 16.34 -11.16
N TYR A 18 3.09 16.60 -11.17
CA TYR A 18 2.32 16.70 -12.42
C TYR A 18 2.76 17.87 -13.30
N LEU A 19 3.01 19.04 -12.72
CA LEU A 19 3.50 20.21 -13.45
C LEU A 19 4.89 19.98 -14.05
N LEU A 20 5.81 19.39 -13.29
CA LEU A 20 7.15 19.00 -13.78
C LEU A 20 7.07 18.08 -14.99
N LYS A 21 6.13 17.12 -15.00
CA LYS A 21 5.86 16.27 -16.17
C LYS A 21 5.23 17.09 -17.32
N LYS A 22 4.22 17.90 -17.03
CA LYS A 22 3.51 18.69 -18.04
C LYS A 22 4.44 19.63 -18.80
N TYR A 23 5.37 20.26 -18.08
CA TYR A 23 6.38 21.15 -18.66
C TYR A 23 7.62 20.41 -19.20
N LYS A 24 7.59 19.06 -19.23
CA LYS A 24 8.68 18.20 -19.76
C LYS A 24 10.03 18.41 -19.04
N VAL A 25 10.05 18.89 -17.80
CA VAL A 25 11.25 19.00 -16.97
C VAL A 25 11.71 17.59 -16.56
N PHE A 26 10.74 16.74 -16.18
CA PHE A 26 10.93 15.35 -15.84
C PHE A 26 9.85 14.48 -16.49
N ASP A 27 10.11 13.19 -16.60
CA ASP A 27 9.21 12.22 -17.20
C ASP A 27 8.64 11.22 -16.17
N ALA A 28 7.75 10.35 -16.64
CA ALA A 28 7.15 9.31 -15.79
C ALA A 28 8.16 8.22 -15.39
N GLU A 29 9.27 8.06 -16.12
CA GLU A 29 10.31 7.09 -15.81
C GLU A 29 11.08 7.50 -14.56
N LEU A 30 11.42 8.79 -14.42
CA LEU A 30 11.95 9.34 -13.19
C LEU A 30 11.01 9.07 -12.00
N GLY A 31 9.69 9.26 -12.17
CA GLY A 31 8.72 8.95 -11.12
C GLY A 31 8.78 7.49 -10.66
N ARG A 32 8.92 6.53 -11.58
CA ARG A 32 9.09 5.11 -11.26
C ARG A 32 10.42 4.85 -10.54
N THR A 33 11.49 5.51 -10.97
CA THR A 33 12.83 5.40 -10.36
C THR A 33 12.82 5.94 -8.93
N LEU A 34 12.18 7.07 -8.69
CA LEU A 34 12.02 7.63 -7.34
C LEU A 34 11.21 6.69 -6.43
N LEU A 35 10.10 6.10 -6.93
CA LEU A 35 9.37 5.09 -6.16
C LEU A 35 10.24 3.87 -5.83
N LYS A 36 11.08 3.42 -6.77
CA LYS A 36 12.01 2.32 -6.50
C LYS A 36 12.99 2.69 -5.38
N PHE A 37 13.55 3.90 -5.39
CA PHE A 37 14.40 4.41 -4.31
C PHE A 37 13.64 4.44 -2.97
N VAL A 38 12.41 4.94 -2.98
CA VAL A 38 11.57 4.95 -1.77
C VAL A 38 11.43 3.54 -1.19
N PHE A 39 11.05 2.55 -1.99
CA PHE A 39 10.81 1.20 -1.49
C PHE A 39 12.08 0.45 -1.08
N LEU A 40 13.24 0.80 -1.65
CA LEU A 40 14.51 0.14 -1.34
C LEU A 40 15.27 0.82 -0.21
N VAL A 41 15.08 2.12 0.02
CA VAL A 41 15.91 2.92 0.94
C VAL A 41 15.07 3.72 1.93
N ALA A 42 14.19 4.61 1.45
CA ALA A 42 13.50 5.56 2.32
C ALA A 42 12.45 4.88 3.22
N ALA A 43 11.61 3.99 2.66
CA ALA A 43 10.60 3.27 3.44
C ALA A 43 11.20 2.28 4.45
N PRO A 44 12.28 1.53 4.17
CA PRO A 44 13.06 0.83 5.18
C PRO A 44 13.53 1.72 6.34
N ALA A 45 14.11 2.88 6.04
CA ALA A 45 14.54 3.84 7.07
C ALA A 45 13.36 4.36 7.91
N LEU A 46 12.23 4.68 7.25
CA LEU A 46 11.01 5.07 7.94
C LEU A 46 10.47 3.94 8.84
N SER A 47 10.52 2.69 8.38
CA SER A 47 10.10 1.53 9.18
C SER A 47 10.99 1.35 10.41
N LEU A 48 12.30 1.50 10.25
CA LEU A 48 13.26 1.48 11.37
C LEU A 48 12.91 2.55 12.40
N ARG A 49 12.74 3.80 11.97
CA ARG A 49 12.41 4.93 12.85
C ARG A 49 11.08 4.70 13.56
N SER A 50 10.03 4.40 12.80
CA SER A 50 8.66 4.36 13.33
C SER A 50 8.42 3.18 14.25
N ILE A 51 8.86 1.96 13.87
CA ILE A 51 8.56 0.74 14.61
C ILE A 51 9.43 0.60 15.86
N SER A 52 10.70 1.04 15.80
CA SER A 52 11.57 0.96 16.98
C SER A 52 11.06 1.79 18.18
N GLN A 53 10.16 2.74 17.94
CA GLN A 53 9.66 3.67 18.97
C GLN A 53 8.18 3.48 19.33
N ILE A 54 7.43 2.65 18.59
CA ILE A 54 6.01 2.43 18.84
C ILE A 54 5.79 1.56 20.08
N ASN A 55 4.76 1.85 20.86
CA ASN A 55 4.27 0.93 21.88
C ASN A 55 3.54 -0.24 21.20
N LEU A 56 4.09 -1.43 21.35
CA LEU A 56 3.51 -2.66 20.82
C LEU A 56 2.43 -3.16 21.79
N ASP A 57 1.17 -2.97 21.41
CA ASP A 57 0.02 -3.46 22.15
C ASP A 57 -0.84 -4.43 21.31
N PHE A 58 -1.76 -5.14 21.97
CA PHE A 58 -2.63 -6.12 21.30
C PHE A 58 -3.52 -5.51 20.21
N SER A 59 -3.81 -4.21 20.23
CA SER A 59 -4.63 -3.57 19.20
C SER A 59 -3.93 -3.53 17.84
N LEU A 60 -2.59 -3.63 17.79
CA LEU A 60 -1.81 -3.72 16.56
C LEU A 60 -2.03 -5.06 15.83
N ILE A 61 -2.41 -6.12 16.55
CA ILE A 61 -2.79 -7.40 15.92
C ILE A 61 -3.93 -7.18 14.94
N ALA A 62 -4.89 -6.34 15.27
CA ALA A 62 -5.98 -6.01 14.37
C ALA A 62 -5.46 -5.34 13.08
N ILE A 63 -4.46 -4.45 13.17
CA ILE A 63 -3.85 -3.82 11.98
C ILE A 63 -3.16 -4.87 11.10
N ILE A 64 -2.51 -5.86 11.70
CA ILE A 64 -1.86 -6.98 10.98
C ILE A 64 -2.92 -7.89 10.31
N LEU A 65 -4.07 -8.09 10.93
CA LEU A 65 -5.15 -8.93 10.41
C LEU A 65 -6.03 -8.21 9.36
N LEU A 66 -6.05 -6.89 9.34
CA LEU A 66 -6.89 -6.10 8.43
C LEU A 66 -6.68 -6.44 6.94
N PRO A 67 -5.45 -6.66 6.40
CA PRO A 67 -5.27 -7.07 5.01
C PRO A 67 -5.95 -8.39 4.67
N ILE A 68 -5.97 -9.34 5.61
CA ILE A 68 -6.67 -10.62 5.42
C ILE A 68 -8.16 -10.35 5.24
N ALA A 69 -8.76 -9.60 6.16
CA ALA A 69 -10.18 -9.27 6.09
C ALA A 69 -10.53 -8.54 4.78
N LEU A 70 -9.75 -7.53 4.39
CA LEU A 70 -9.95 -6.78 3.14
C LEU A 70 -9.85 -7.69 1.92
N THR A 71 -8.85 -8.56 1.84
CA THR A 71 -8.62 -9.44 0.69
C THR A 71 -9.67 -10.53 0.62
N VAL A 72 -9.97 -11.22 1.74
CA VAL A 72 -10.94 -12.32 1.81
C VAL A 72 -12.36 -11.81 1.51
N LEU A 73 -12.78 -10.74 2.16
CA LEU A 73 -14.13 -10.21 1.96
C LEU A 73 -14.30 -9.62 0.56
N SER A 74 -13.29 -8.94 0.00
CA SER A 74 -13.32 -8.51 -1.40
C SER A 74 -13.49 -9.71 -2.36
N PHE A 75 -12.77 -10.80 -2.13
CA PHE A 75 -12.91 -12.02 -2.92
C PHE A 75 -14.33 -12.61 -2.81
N LEU A 76 -14.84 -12.77 -1.58
CA LEU A 76 -16.17 -13.35 -1.33
C LEU A 76 -17.30 -12.52 -1.92
N LEU A 77 -17.15 -11.19 -1.94
CA LEU A 77 -18.16 -10.28 -2.49
C LEU A 77 -18.11 -10.22 -4.02
N VAL A 78 -16.92 -10.29 -4.62
CA VAL A 78 -16.75 -10.06 -6.07
C VAL A 78 -16.75 -11.34 -6.88
N LYS A 79 -16.20 -12.44 -6.36
CA LYS A 79 -16.14 -13.73 -7.08
C LYS A 79 -17.53 -14.24 -7.54
N PRO A 80 -18.62 -14.17 -6.74
CA PRO A 80 -19.94 -14.57 -7.19
C PRO A 80 -20.49 -13.76 -8.36
N LEU A 81 -20.02 -12.53 -8.56
CA LEU A 81 -20.45 -11.63 -9.64
C LEU A 81 -19.87 -12.00 -11.01
N GLU A 82 -18.98 -13.00 -11.10
CA GLU A 82 -18.26 -13.39 -12.32
C GLU A 82 -19.21 -13.60 -13.49
N LYS A 83 -20.30 -14.36 -13.28
CA LYS A 83 -21.28 -14.64 -14.33
C LYS A 83 -22.12 -13.42 -14.73
N GLY A 84 -22.41 -12.53 -13.78
CA GLY A 84 -23.23 -11.33 -14.01
C GLY A 84 -22.48 -10.17 -14.67
N LEU A 85 -21.16 -10.11 -14.56
CA LEU A 85 -20.36 -9.04 -15.14
C LEU A 85 -20.07 -9.22 -16.62
N HIS A 86 -20.34 -10.39 -17.21
CA HIS A 86 -20.13 -10.72 -18.63
C HIS A 86 -18.71 -10.37 -19.13
N LEU A 87 -17.70 -10.48 -18.28
CA LEU A 87 -16.28 -10.25 -18.59
C LEU A 87 -15.64 -11.54 -19.11
N LYS A 88 -14.68 -11.39 -20.03
CA LYS A 88 -13.81 -12.51 -20.40
C LYS A 88 -13.02 -12.98 -19.16
N PRO A 89 -12.64 -14.27 -19.04
CA PRO A 89 -11.97 -14.80 -17.85
C PRO A 89 -10.75 -13.97 -17.41
N LYS A 90 -9.87 -13.57 -18.35
CA LYS A 90 -8.71 -12.70 -18.05
C LYS A 90 -9.11 -11.32 -17.55
N GLN A 91 -10.17 -10.71 -18.13
CA GLN A 91 -10.67 -9.41 -17.69
C GLN A 91 -11.26 -9.49 -16.29
N PHE A 92 -12.00 -10.57 -16.00
CA PHE A 92 -12.54 -10.80 -14.66
C PHE A 92 -11.41 -11.00 -13.63
N ALA A 93 -10.37 -11.74 -13.95
CA ALA A 93 -9.22 -11.89 -13.06
C ALA A 93 -8.57 -10.54 -12.71
N VAL A 94 -8.35 -9.67 -13.71
CA VAL A 94 -7.82 -8.31 -13.48
C VAL A 94 -8.78 -7.50 -12.60
N PHE A 95 -10.08 -7.56 -12.88
CA PHE A 95 -11.12 -6.90 -12.09
C PHE A 95 -11.10 -7.38 -10.63
N LEU A 96 -11.09 -8.70 -10.41
CA LEU A 96 -11.04 -9.31 -9.09
C LEU A 96 -9.76 -8.91 -8.33
N MET A 97 -8.59 -9.03 -8.95
CA MET A 97 -7.33 -8.60 -8.34
C MET A 97 -7.33 -7.12 -7.99
N ALA A 98 -7.90 -6.27 -8.86
CA ALA A 98 -8.01 -4.83 -8.61
C ALA A 98 -8.84 -4.52 -7.35
N THR A 99 -9.85 -5.32 -7.06
CA THR A 99 -10.66 -5.15 -5.82
C THR A 99 -9.97 -5.69 -4.57
N MET A 100 -9.06 -6.66 -4.70
CA MET A 100 -8.39 -7.32 -3.58
C MET A 100 -7.10 -6.61 -3.14
N ILE A 101 -6.36 -5.97 -4.06
CA ILE A 101 -5.04 -5.39 -3.77
C ILE A 101 -5.18 -3.98 -3.21
N VAL A 102 -4.66 -3.78 -1.99
CA VAL A 102 -4.61 -2.49 -1.31
C VAL A 102 -3.38 -1.69 -1.73
N ASN A 103 -3.54 -0.42 -2.10
CA ASN A 103 -2.42 0.49 -2.37
C ASN A 103 -1.99 1.23 -1.10
N SER A 104 -1.31 0.54 -0.21
CA SER A 104 -0.80 1.13 1.02
C SER A 104 0.28 2.20 0.78
N GLY A 105 1.09 2.05 -0.28
CA GLY A 105 2.09 3.04 -0.66
C GLY A 105 1.50 4.39 -1.02
N PHE A 106 0.35 4.41 -1.71
CA PHE A 106 -0.40 5.63 -1.98
C PHE A 106 -0.90 6.30 -0.69
N LYS A 107 -1.32 5.51 0.30
CA LYS A 107 -1.87 6.04 1.56
C LYS A 107 -0.82 6.48 2.57
N LEU A 108 0.41 5.99 2.47
CA LEU A 108 1.46 6.28 3.43
C LEU A 108 1.70 7.79 3.67
N PRO A 109 1.82 8.65 2.63
CA PRO A 109 1.96 10.09 2.84
C PRO A 109 0.77 10.73 3.57
N PHE A 110 -0.45 10.28 3.28
CA PHE A 110 -1.66 10.78 3.95
C PHE A 110 -1.71 10.36 5.42
N VAL A 111 -1.29 9.14 5.72
CA VAL A 111 -1.19 8.64 7.10
C VAL A 111 -0.12 9.42 7.84
N LEU A 112 1.07 9.64 7.25
CA LEU A 112 2.13 10.46 7.84
C LEU A 112 1.67 11.89 8.15
N SER A 113 0.96 12.52 7.22
CA SER A 113 0.45 13.89 7.39
C SER A 113 -0.58 14.01 8.52
N LEU A 114 -1.39 12.97 8.74
CA LEU A 114 -2.49 13.01 9.72
C LEU A 114 -2.07 12.53 11.11
N VAL A 115 -1.27 11.47 11.19
CA VAL A 115 -0.97 10.77 12.44
C VAL A 115 0.52 10.44 12.63
N GLY A 116 1.39 11.01 11.80
CA GLY A 116 2.84 10.94 11.96
C GLY A 116 3.44 9.53 11.90
N ASP A 117 4.58 9.36 12.53
CA ASP A 117 5.37 8.12 12.53
C ASP A 117 4.64 6.94 13.17
N GLU A 118 3.78 7.18 14.15
CA GLU A 118 2.96 6.12 14.72
C GLU A 118 2.00 5.49 13.70
N GLY A 119 1.45 6.32 12.81
CA GLY A 119 0.66 5.83 11.67
C GLY A 119 1.53 5.08 10.66
N ALA A 120 2.74 5.57 10.37
CA ALA A 120 3.67 4.89 9.46
C ALA A 120 4.08 3.50 9.98
N ALA A 121 4.31 3.36 11.29
CA ALA A 121 4.57 2.05 11.90
C ALA A 121 3.41 1.06 11.66
N ARG A 122 2.16 1.52 11.80
CA ARG A 122 0.97 0.70 11.52
C ARG A 122 0.86 0.33 10.05
N VAL A 123 1.19 1.24 9.13
CA VAL A 123 1.27 0.92 7.69
C VAL A 123 2.34 -0.14 7.42
N ALA A 124 3.49 -0.06 8.07
CA ALA A 124 4.56 -1.06 7.91
C ALA A 124 4.11 -2.43 8.42
N LEU A 125 3.46 -2.51 9.59
CA LEU A 125 2.89 -3.76 10.14
C LEU A 125 1.78 -4.32 9.22
N PHE A 126 0.87 -3.49 8.74
CA PHE A 126 -0.15 -3.85 7.75
C PHE A 126 0.48 -4.48 6.51
N ASN A 127 1.57 -3.90 6.01
CA ASN A 127 2.22 -4.35 4.78
C ASN A 127 2.81 -5.76 4.87
N VAL A 128 3.15 -6.25 6.06
CA VAL A 128 3.62 -7.64 6.23
C VAL A 128 2.57 -8.61 5.68
N THR A 129 1.38 -8.54 6.24
CA THR A 129 0.28 -9.43 5.85
C THR A 129 -0.28 -9.10 4.49
N ASN A 130 -0.35 -7.80 4.14
CA ASN A 130 -0.77 -7.37 2.81
C ASN A 130 0.12 -7.97 1.71
N ASN A 131 1.43 -7.97 1.88
CA ASN A 131 2.36 -8.57 0.92
C ASN A 131 2.19 -10.10 0.85
N LEU A 132 1.97 -10.78 1.98
CA LEU A 132 1.68 -12.21 1.99
C LEU A 132 0.38 -12.53 1.24
N MET A 133 -0.67 -11.73 1.42
CA MET A 133 -1.94 -11.90 0.69
C MET A 133 -1.77 -11.63 -0.80
N VAL A 134 -1.10 -10.53 -1.17
CA VAL A 134 -0.90 -10.12 -2.57
C VAL A 134 -0.04 -11.15 -3.32
N PHE A 135 1.12 -11.50 -2.79
CA PHE A 135 2.05 -12.39 -3.48
C PHE A 135 1.75 -13.89 -3.26
N GLY A 136 1.06 -14.25 -2.21
CA GLY A 136 0.62 -15.61 -1.96
C GLY A 136 -0.69 -15.93 -2.71
N TRP A 137 -1.78 -15.34 -2.27
CA TRP A 137 -3.11 -15.68 -2.76
C TRP A 137 -3.53 -14.94 -4.02
N VAL A 138 -3.44 -13.60 -4.04
CA VAL A 138 -3.94 -12.82 -5.19
C VAL A 138 -3.15 -13.12 -6.44
N TYR A 139 -1.85 -13.30 -6.33
CA TYR A 139 -1.03 -13.73 -7.46
C TYR A 139 -1.38 -15.16 -7.93
N SER A 140 -1.81 -16.07 -7.07
CA SER A 140 -2.32 -17.38 -7.49
C SER A 140 -3.57 -17.27 -8.39
N ILE A 141 -4.41 -16.24 -8.18
CA ILE A 141 -5.55 -15.95 -9.05
C ILE A 141 -5.05 -15.55 -10.46
N ALA A 142 -4.04 -14.67 -10.54
CA ALA A 142 -3.46 -14.26 -11.82
C ALA A 142 -3.04 -15.46 -12.67
N ILE A 143 -2.41 -16.47 -12.05
CA ILE A 143 -1.96 -17.68 -12.74
C ILE A 143 -3.12 -18.56 -13.17
N THR A 144 -4.12 -18.74 -12.29
CA THR A 144 -5.27 -19.61 -12.59
C THR A 144 -6.03 -19.14 -13.84
N TYR A 145 -6.06 -17.83 -14.08
CA TYR A 145 -6.72 -17.22 -15.24
C TYR A 145 -5.76 -16.87 -16.39
N GLY A 146 -4.44 -16.94 -16.17
CA GLY A 146 -3.40 -16.69 -17.18
C GLY A 146 -3.04 -17.94 -18.00
N GLU A 147 -2.28 -17.75 -19.07
CA GLU A 147 -1.85 -18.84 -19.95
C GLU A 147 -0.51 -19.48 -19.51
N ARG A 148 0.24 -18.81 -18.64
CA ARG A 148 1.57 -19.26 -18.19
C ARG A 148 1.47 -19.96 -16.83
N GLY A 149 1.16 -21.25 -16.86
CA GLY A 149 0.79 -22.08 -15.72
C GLY A 149 1.91 -22.58 -14.79
N SER A 150 3.02 -21.88 -14.56
CA SER A 150 3.93 -22.30 -13.48
C SER A 150 4.57 -21.14 -12.75
N LEU A 151 4.22 -21.01 -11.46
CA LEU A 151 4.91 -20.10 -10.57
C LEU A 151 5.81 -20.83 -9.61
N ASN A 152 7.00 -20.32 -9.50
CA ASN A 152 7.83 -20.57 -8.34
C ASN A 152 7.31 -19.74 -7.14
N LYS A 153 6.23 -20.22 -6.50
CA LYS A 153 5.67 -19.60 -5.28
C LYS A 153 6.74 -19.33 -4.24
N LEU A 154 7.72 -20.22 -4.14
CA LEU A 154 8.86 -20.09 -3.24
C LEU A 154 9.76 -18.93 -3.62
N GLY A 155 9.98 -18.69 -4.92
CA GLY A 155 10.77 -17.56 -5.43
C GLY A 155 10.11 -16.21 -5.14
N VAL A 156 8.77 -16.14 -5.22
CA VAL A 156 8.02 -14.93 -4.88
C VAL A 156 8.05 -14.67 -3.37
N LEU A 157 7.84 -15.69 -2.55
CA LEU A 157 7.94 -15.58 -1.09
C LEU A 157 9.35 -15.14 -0.67
N LYS A 158 10.40 -15.71 -1.28
CA LYS A 158 11.78 -15.26 -1.05
C LYS A 158 11.96 -13.77 -1.36
N LYS A 159 11.43 -13.25 -2.46
CA LYS A 159 11.52 -11.81 -2.79
C LYS A 159 10.88 -10.91 -1.74
N VAL A 160 9.79 -11.33 -1.11
CA VAL A 160 9.14 -10.58 -0.02
C VAL A 160 9.99 -10.63 1.24
N VAL A 161 10.40 -11.83 1.67
CA VAL A 161 11.17 -12.06 2.91
C VAL A 161 12.56 -11.40 2.84
N PHE A 162 13.20 -11.43 1.69
CA PHE A 162 14.50 -10.78 1.47
C PHE A 162 14.40 -9.34 0.97
N SER A 163 13.21 -8.71 1.01
CA SER A 163 13.10 -7.30 0.66
C SER A 163 13.70 -6.40 1.74
N PRO A 164 14.33 -5.27 1.37
CA PRO A 164 14.90 -4.33 2.33
C PRO A 164 13.87 -3.83 3.36
N THR A 165 12.61 -3.65 2.94
CA THR A 165 11.52 -3.22 3.82
C THR A 165 11.20 -4.28 4.87
N PHE A 166 11.21 -5.58 4.50
CA PHE A 166 10.95 -6.66 5.45
C PHE A 166 12.14 -6.83 6.40
N ALA A 167 13.37 -6.75 5.91
CA ALA A 167 14.56 -6.78 6.75
C ALA A 167 14.57 -5.62 7.77
N ALA A 168 14.27 -4.39 7.33
CA ALA A 168 14.15 -3.23 8.21
C ALA A 168 13.05 -3.41 9.27
N LEU A 169 11.91 -4.02 8.91
CA LEU A 169 10.85 -4.36 9.86
C LEU A 169 11.35 -5.30 10.95
N ILE A 170 12.01 -6.40 10.58
CA ILE A 170 12.53 -7.37 11.56
C ILE A 170 13.55 -6.73 12.49
N ILE A 171 14.48 -5.93 11.94
CA ILE A 171 15.45 -5.18 12.74
C ILE A 171 14.74 -4.21 13.68
N ALA A 172 13.76 -3.45 13.18
CA ALA A 172 13.02 -2.48 13.97
C ALA A 172 12.23 -3.14 15.13
N LEU A 173 11.60 -4.30 14.87
CA LEU A 173 10.93 -5.09 15.91
C LEU A 173 11.92 -5.63 16.94
N ALA A 174 13.08 -6.14 16.49
CA ALA A 174 14.12 -6.61 17.39
C ALA A 174 14.64 -5.49 18.32
N LEU A 175 14.88 -4.28 17.77
CA LEU A 175 15.25 -3.10 18.54
C LEU A 175 14.16 -2.71 19.54
N ASN A 176 12.90 -2.72 19.11
CA ASN A 176 11.77 -2.37 19.96
C ASN A 176 11.60 -3.37 21.13
N PHE A 177 11.58 -4.68 20.86
CA PHE A 177 11.45 -5.71 21.89
C PHE A 177 12.64 -5.74 22.86
N SER A 178 13.86 -5.46 22.37
CA SER A 178 15.06 -5.37 23.20
C SER A 178 15.20 -4.05 23.94
N HIS A 179 14.29 -3.09 23.71
CA HIS A 179 14.36 -1.72 24.22
C HIS A 179 15.68 -1.01 23.85
N VAL A 180 16.33 -1.44 22.77
CA VAL A 180 17.58 -0.85 22.26
C VAL A 180 17.25 0.26 21.28
N ARG A 181 17.79 1.45 21.52
CA ARG A 181 17.63 2.58 20.62
C ARG A 181 18.58 2.47 19.42
N ILE A 182 18.20 3.05 18.29
CA ILE A 182 19.10 3.22 17.15
C ILE A 182 20.33 4.00 17.63
N PRO A 183 21.55 3.55 17.32
CA PRO A 183 22.77 4.24 17.71
C PRO A 183 22.74 5.72 17.30
N SER A 184 23.16 6.62 18.19
CA SER A 184 23.05 8.06 18.02
C SER A 184 23.74 8.59 16.75
N PHE A 185 24.83 7.95 16.31
CA PHE A 185 25.55 8.32 15.08
C PHE A 185 24.79 7.92 13.80
N LEU A 186 23.87 6.92 13.85
CA LEU A 186 23.04 6.49 12.72
C LEU A 186 21.69 7.24 12.67
N THR A 187 21.19 7.68 13.81
CA THR A 187 19.86 8.30 13.94
C THR A 187 19.66 9.47 12.97
N PRO A 188 20.60 10.42 12.79
CA PRO A 188 20.42 11.52 11.84
C PRO A 188 20.25 11.03 10.40
N THR A 189 21.05 10.07 9.97
CA THR A 189 20.96 9.48 8.62
C THR A 189 19.65 8.76 8.41
N VAL A 190 19.20 7.95 9.38
CA VAL A 190 17.91 7.26 9.33
C VAL A 190 16.77 8.27 9.23
N ASN A 191 16.80 9.36 9.99
CA ASN A 191 15.79 10.40 9.96
C ASN A 191 15.74 11.11 8.60
N LEU A 192 16.88 11.53 8.06
CA LEU A 192 16.94 12.16 6.73
C LEU A 192 16.38 11.25 5.64
N LEU A 193 16.75 9.97 5.62
CA LEU A 193 16.21 9.00 4.65
C LEU A 193 14.71 8.77 4.85
N ALA A 194 14.26 8.65 6.09
CA ALA A 194 12.84 8.47 6.41
C ALA A 194 11.99 9.66 5.95
N ASP A 195 12.47 10.88 6.12
CA ASP A 195 11.78 12.12 5.74
C ASP A 195 11.62 12.27 4.23
N LEU A 196 12.48 11.64 3.42
CA LEU A 196 12.33 11.59 1.96
C LEU A 196 11.13 10.74 1.50
N THR A 197 10.62 9.84 2.33
CA THR A 197 9.58 8.88 1.93
C THR A 197 8.34 9.58 1.39
N SER A 198 7.75 10.48 2.15
CA SER A 198 6.50 11.15 1.76
C SER A 198 6.67 12.07 0.55
N PRO A 199 7.63 13.01 0.53
CA PRO A 199 7.81 13.91 -0.61
C PRO A 199 8.08 13.16 -1.92
N LEU A 200 8.94 12.14 -1.89
CA LEU A 200 9.29 11.37 -3.10
C LEU A 200 8.10 10.55 -3.62
N ILE A 201 7.29 9.93 -2.74
CA ILE A 201 6.06 9.26 -3.17
C ILE A 201 5.12 10.25 -3.87
N LEU A 202 4.87 11.41 -3.26
CA LEU A 202 3.89 12.37 -3.76
C LEU A 202 4.31 12.99 -5.10
N ILE A 203 5.58 13.39 -5.23
CA ILE A 203 6.13 13.90 -6.49
C ILE A 203 6.09 12.81 -7.56
N SER A 204 6.47 11.56 -7.21
CA SER A 204 6.43 10.42 -8.12
C SER A 204 5.02 10.15 -8.62
N LEU A 205 4.02 10.19 -7.74
CA LEU A 205 2.62 10.03 -8.11
C LEU A 205 2.21 11.09 -9.14
N GLY A 206 2.59 12.35 -8.92
CA GLY A 206 2.34 13.44 -9.87
C GLY A 206 3.01 13.20 -11.22
N LEU A 207 4.27 12.76 -11.23
CA LEU A 207 5.03 12.43 -12.46
C LEU A 207 4.39 11.28 -13.24
N ILE A 208 3.88 10.24 -12.56
CA ILE A 208 3.29 9.05 -13.20
C ILE A 208 1.85 9.30 -13.62
N MET A 209 1.14 10.21 -12.96
CA MET A 209 -0.27 10.45 -13.17
C MET A 209 -0.60 10.83 -14.61
N GLU A 210 -1.62 10.16 -15.19
CA GLU A 210 -2.23 10.53 -16.46
C GLU A 210 -3.68 10.93 -16.22
N LEU A 211 -4.03 12.16 -16.55
CA LEU A 211 -5.40 12.66 -16.48
C LEU A 211 -6.14 12.23 -17.75
N LYS A 212 -6.78 11.06 -17.70
CA LYS A 212 -7.71 10.61 -18.74
C LYS A 212 -9.14 10.87 -18.26
N LEU A 213 -9.92 11.57 -19.07
CA LEU A 213 -11.31 11.92 -18.73
C LEU A 213 -12.30 10.76 -18.92
N MET A 214 -11.89 9.70 -19.65
CA MET A 214 -12.74 8.55 -19.91
C MET A 214 -12.06 7.27 -19.42
N PHE A 215 -12.75 6.58 -18.52
CA PHE A 215 -12.34 5.26 -18.04
C PHE A 215 -13.36 4.21 -18.48
N PRO A 216 -12.94 2.99 -18.88
CA PRO A 216 -13.86 1.89 -19.08
C PRO A 216 -14.73 1.67 -17.84
N LEU A 217 -16.00 1.34 -18.03
CA LEU A 217 -16.96 1.10 -16.93
C LEU A 217 -16.41 0.10 -15.91
N GLN A 218 -15.72 -0.94 -16.37
CA GLN A 218 -15.12 -1.98 -15.53
C GLN A 218 -14.03 -1.39 -14.60
N THR A 219 -13.25 -0.42 -15.09
CA THR A 219 -12.24 0.27 -14.28
C THR A 219 -12.91 1.09 -13.18
N PHE A 220 -13.97 1.83 -13.52
CA PHE A 220 -14.74 2.59 -12.54
C PHE A 220 -15.38 1.67 -11.50
N GLN A 221 -16.01 0.57 -11.94
CA GLN A 221 -16.60 -0.41 -11.04
C GLN A 221 -15.57 -1.03 -10.10
N SER A 222 -14.40 -1.49 -10.62
CA SER A 222 -13.37 -2.09 -9.77
C SER A 222 -12.81 -1.09 -8.74
N LEU A 223 -12.65 0.17 -9.12
CA LEU A 223 -12.22 1.24 -8.23
C LEU A 223 -13.27 1.50 -7.13
N THR A 224 -14.55 1.54 -7.50
CA THR A 224 -15.66 1.72 -6.55
C THR A 224 -15.74 0.54 -5.57
N PHE A 225 -15.70 -0.71 -6.06
CA PHE A 225 -15.66 -1.89 -5.21
C PHE A 225 -14.45 -1.86 -4.27
N ARG A 226 -13.26 -1.47 -4.76
CA ARG A 226 -12.05 -1.39 -3.93
C ARG A 226 -12.16 -0.31 -2.86
N MET A 227 -12.56 0.90 -3.21
CA MET A 227 -12.54 2.03 -2.27
C MET A 227 -13.75 2.01 -1.34
N VAL A 228 -14.95 1.91 -1.89
CA VAL A 228 -16.19 1.95 -1.10
C VAL A 228 -16.39 0.63 -0.36
N GLY A 229 -16.26 -0.50 -1.04
CA GLY A 229 -16.36 -1.83 -0.42
C GLY A 229 -15.28 -2.02 0.65
N GLY A 230 -14.04 -1.62 0.35
CA GLY A 230 -12.95 -1.64 1.33
C GLY A 230 -13.23 -0.77 2.54
N LEU A 231 -13.78 0.44 2.35
CA LEU A 231 -14.14 1.33 3.46
C LEU A 231 -15.24 0.71 4.34
N ILE A 232 -16.25 0.09 3.74
CA ILE A 232 -17.32 -0.61 4.47
C ILE A 232 -16.71 -1.73 5.32
N VAL A 233 -15.87 -2.57 4.71
CA VAL A 233 -15.14 -3.63 5.46
C VAL A 233 -14.31 -3.02 6.58
N GLY A 234 -13.60 -1.92 6.33
CA GLY A 234 -12.82 -1.22 7.34
C GLY A 234 -13.66 -0.69 8.51
N ILE A 235 -14.83 -0.11 8.23
CA ILE A 235 -15.75 0.37 9.27
C ILE A 235 -16.25 -0.80 10.15
N LEU A 236 -16.67 -1.91 9.50
CA LEU A 236 -17.10 -3.10 10.22
C LEU A 236 -15.98 -3.70 11.06
N PHE A 237 -14.77 -3.76 10.50
CA PHE A 237 -13.59 -4.26 11.18
C PHE A 237 -13.20 -3.40 12.38
N VAL A 238 -13.21 -2.07 12.23
CA VAL A 238 -12.97 -1.11 13.32
C VAL A 238 -13.96 -1.29 14.45
N LYS A 239 -15.25 -1.48 14.15
CA LYS A 239 -16.30 -1.74 15.15
C LYS A 239 -16.10 -3.09 15.83
N LEU A 240 -15.81 -4.15 15.06
CA LEU A 240 -15.62 -5.51 15.58
C LEU A 240 -14.45 -5.59 16.57
N PHE A 241 -13.33 -4.94 16.25
CA PHE A 241 -12.12 -4.95 17.08
C PHE A 241 -12.04 -3.79 18.07
N GLY A 242 -13.06 -2.93 18.14
CA GLY A 242 -13.10 -1.78 19.06
C GLY A 242 -11.96 -0.78 18.84
N LEU A 243 -11.46 -0.63 17.58
CA LEU A 243 -10.32 0.23 17.32
C LEU A 243 -10.65 1.70 17.54
N THR A 244 -9.76 2.41 18.25
CA THR A 244 -9.87 3.84 18.56
C THR A 244 -8.60 4.59 18.15
N GLY A 245 -8.59 5.91 18.27
CA GLY A 245 -7.42 6.75 18.06
C GLY A 245 -6.73 6.52 16.71
N ILE A 246 -5.41 6.40 16.74
CA ILE A 246 -4.55 6.25 15.55
C ILE A 246 -4.81 4.92 14.85
N ASN A 247 -5.11 3.83 15.58
CA ASN A 247 -5.44 2.55 14.97
C ASN A 247 -6.70 2.63 14.10
N LYS A 248 -7.76 3.32 14.58
CA LYS A 248 -8.97 3.57 13.80
C LYS A 248 -8.70 4.39 12.56
N ILE A 249 -8.00 5.52 12.70
CA ILE A 249 -7.69 6.41 11.57
C ILE A 249 -6.88 5.67 10.50
N THR A 250 -5.83 4.98 10.90
CA THR A 250 -4.96 4.23 9.97
C THR A 250 -5.72 3.09 9.30
N ALA A 251 -6.52 2.31 10.04
CA ALA A 251 -7.32 1.23 9.49
C ALA A 251 -8.31 1.73 8.44
N LEU A 252 -9.04 2.81 8.70
CA LEU A 252 -9.99 3.39 7.75
C LEU A 252 -9.31 3.96 6.50
N LEU A 253 -8.18 4.66 6.66
CA LEU A 253 -7.41 5.18 5.52
C LEU A 253 -6.89 4.06 4.63
N LEU A 254 -6.34 2.99 5.21
CA LEU A 254 -5.85 1.83 4.47
C LEU A 254 -6.98 1.08 3.78
N SER A 255 -8.11 0.93 4.44
CA SER A 255 -9.30 0.25 3.89
C SER A 255 -9.89 0.99 2.69
N ALA A 256 -9.88 2.34 2.70
CA ALA A 256 -10.32 3.17 1.60
C ALA A 256 -9.24 3.41 0.53
N SER A 257 -8.17 2.62 0.49
CA SER A 257 -7.09 2.77 -0.48
C SER A 257 -7.56 2.41 -1.90
N PRO A 258 -7.04 3.12 -2.94
CA PRO A 258 -7.30 2.74 -4.33
C PRO A 258 -6.63 1.41 -4.70
N VAL A 259 -6.83 1.01 -5.96
CA VAL A 259 -6.22 -0.18 -6.55
C VAL A 259 -4.69 -0.14 -6.46
N GLY A 260 -4.07 -1.24 -6.07
CA GLY A 260 -2.63 -1.34 -5.94
C GLY A 260 -1.91 -1.51 -7.28
N PHE A 261 -0.69 -0.99 -7.38
CA PHE A 261 0.16 -1.09 -8.58
C PHE A 261 0.43 -2.54 -9.02
N ASN A 262 0.47 -3.47 -8.09
CA ASN A 262 0.69 -4.89 -8.39
C ASN A 262 -0.39 -5.49 -9.31
N THR A 263 -1.59 -4.91 -9.39
CA THR A 263 -2.63 -5.32 -10.34
C THR A 263 -2.14 -5.18 -11.78
N VAL A 264 -1.50 -4.05 -12.11
CA VAL A 264 -0.95 -3.80 -13.45
C VAL A 264 0.21 -4.77 -13.73
N THR A 265 1.10 -4.97 -12.77
CA THR A 265 2.22 -5.90 -12.89
C THR A 265 1.74 -7.31 -13.16
N PHE A 266 0.79 -7.82 -12.38
CA PHE A 266 0.26 -9.18 -12.55
C PHE A 266 -0.49 -9.35 -13.86
N SER A 267 -1.29 -8.35 -14.28
CA SER A 267 -2.00 -8.40 -15.55
C SER A 267 -1.05 -8.39 -16.77
N SER A 268 0.15 -7.81 -16.64
CA SER A 268 1.14 -7.76 -17.72
C SER A 268 2.02 -9.01 -17.79
N LEU A 269 2.19 -9.74 -16.69
CA LEU A 269 2.96 -10.99 -16.66
C LEU A 269 2.23 -12.17 -17.31
N GLU A 270 0.90 -12.06 -17.43
CA GLU A 270 0.02 -13.12 -17.92
C GLU A 270 -0.51 -12.87 -19.34
N LYS A 271 0.12 -11.95 -20.08
CA LYS A 271 -0.14 -11.71 -21.52
C LYS A 271 0.53 -12.71 -22.41
#